data_892163ddbec9b6c22fecacdd9e4c1470
#
_entry.id   892163ddbec9b6c22fecacdd9e4c1470
#
_cell.length_a   1.000
_cell.length_b   1.000
_cell.length_c   1.000
_cell.angle_alpha   90.00
_cell.angle_beta   90.00
_cell.angle_gamma   90.00
#
_symmetry.space_group_name_H-M   'P 1'
#
loop_
_entity.id
_entity.type
_entity.pdbx_description
1 polymer ?
#
loop_
_entity_poly.entity_id
_entity_poly.type
_entity_poly.pdbx_seq_one_letter_code
_entity_poly.pdbx_strand_id
1 'polypeptide(L)'
;MKTYNSTATRENEPHWSALQEVQLSYRNKIKATQRPKINMAEDALALFRSVWNEDEMELVESFKMLLMNNANRVLGVYHGSTGGTAGTIVDIRILLTVALKSNACKIIVAHNHPSGNLTPSPADLKITERLKEAAKLMDITLLDHLIITTNSYQSFANEGLI
;
A
#
# COMPACT_ATOMS: atom_id res chain seq x y z
N MET A 1 -18.56 -26.20 66.53
CA MET A 1 -17.66 -26.17 65.38
C MET A 1 -18.52 -25.75 64.18
N LYS A 2 -18.53 -24.45 63.79
CA LYS A 2 -19.37 -23.91 62.72
C LYS A 2 -18.46 -23.82 61.49
N THR A 3 -18.74 -24.62 60.48
CA THR A 3 -18.12 -24.58 59.17
C THR A 3 -18.70 -23.38 58.39
N TYR A 4 -17.89 -22.36 58.12
CA TYR A 4 -18.21 -21.29 57.21
C TYR A 4 -18.00 -21.83 55.77
N ASN A 5 -19.13 -22.10 55.08
CA ASN A 5 -19.11 -22.26 53.64
C ASN A 5 -19.14 -20.84 53.01
N SER A 6 -18.00 -20.36 52.56
CA SER A 6 -17.86 -19.18 51.76
C SER A 6 -17.93 -19.58 50.27
N THR A 7 -19.13 -19.70 49.74
CA THR A 7 -19.38 -19.63 48.29
C THR A 7 -19.57 -18.17 47.88
N ALA A 8 -18.51 -17.39 47.98
CA ALA A 8 -18.48 -16.12 47.24
C ALA A 8 -18.16 -16.46 45.77
N THR A 9 -19.14 -16.41 44.93
CA THR A 9 -19.00 -16.40 43.48
C THR A 9 -18.15 -15.21 43.10
N ARG A 10 -16.91 -15.48 42.62
CA ARG A 10 -16.02 -14.50 42.01
C ARG A 10 -16.56 -14.18 40.62
N GLU A 11 -17.63 -13.38 40.54
CA GLU A 11 -18.31 -13.05 39.26
C GLU A 11 -17.68 -11.89 38.49
N ASN A 12 -16.52 -11.32 38.92
CA ASN A 12 -15.98 -10.10 38.25
C ASN A 12 -14.45 -10.04 38.20
N GLU A 13 -13.74 -11.15 38.23
CA GLU A 13 -12.31 -11.12 37.87
C GLU A 13 -12.18 -11.29 36.35
N PRO A 14 -11.44 -10.42 35.63
CA PRO A 14 -11.20 -10.60 34.21
C PRO A 14 -10.48 -11.94 34.02
N HIS A 15 -11.17 -12.86 33.36
CA HIS A 15 -10.61 -14.18 33.07
C HIS A 15 -9.55 -14.01 32.00
N TRP A 16 -8.27 -14.19 32.35
CA TRP A 16 -7.13 -14.05 31.41
C TRP A 16 -7.29 -14.90 30.15
N SER A 17 -8.02 -16.02 30.23
CA SER A 17 -8.37 -16.86 29.08
C SER A 17 -9.40 -16.21 28.12
N ALA A 18 -10.02 -15.10 28.49
CA ALA A 18 -10.94 -14.34 27.63
C ALA A 18 -10.23 -13.28 26.79
N LEU A 19 -8.92 -13.03 27.03
CA LEU A 19 -8.15 -12.13 26.20
C LEU A 19 -7.91 -12.77 24.83
N GLN A 20 -8.23 -12.03 23.77
CA GLN A 20 -7.95 -12.47 22.42
C GLN A 20 -6.47 -12.29 22.10
N GLU A 21 -5.81 -13.38 21.68
CA GLU A 21 -4.47 -13.33 21.12
C GLU A 21 -4.52 -12.76 19.71
N VAL A 22 -3.70 -11.75 19.42
CA VAL A 22 -3.53 -11.20 18.07
C VAL A 22 -2.40 -11.95 17.39
N GLN A 23 -2.72 -12.72 16.35
CA GLN A 23 -1.75 -13.45 15.55
C GLN A 23 -1.52 -12.78 14.21
N LEU A 24 -0.25 -12.57 13.83
CA LEU A 24 0.15 -12.14 12.50
C LEU A 24 0.47 -13.35 11.65
N SER A 25 -0.20 -13.47 10.50
CA SER A 25 0.12 -14.48 9.51
C SER A 25 0.25 -13.84 8.12
N TYR A 26 1.27 -14.26 7.38
CA TYR A 26 1.50 -13.86 6.00
C TYR A 26 1.81 -15.09 5.16
N ARG A 27 1.04 -15.30 4.09
CA ARG A 27 1.28 -16.37 3.12
C ARG A 27 1.18 -15.82 1.70
N ASN A 28 2.28 -15.87 0.98
CA ASN A 28 2.26 -15.59 -0.45
C ASN A 28 2.17 -16.89 -1.24
N LYS A 29 1.21 -16.98 -2.18
CA LYS A 29 0.97 -18.18 -2.99
C LYS A 29 1.99 -18.37 -4.11
N ILE A 30 2.73 -17.31 -4.49
CA ILE A 30 3.71 -17.32 -5.57
C ILE A 30 5.10 -17.56 -4.99
N LYS A 31 5.84 -18.55 -5.50
CA LYS A 31 7.21 -18.82 -5.09
C LYS A 31 8.10 -17.59 -5.30
N ALA A 32 9.03 -17.34 -4.39
CA ALA A 32 9.89 -16.13 -4.43
C ALA A 32 10.62 -15.97 -5.78
N THR A 33 11.06 -17.07 -6.39
CA THR A 33 11.75 -17.06 -7.69
C THR A 33 10.87 -16.70 -8.88
N GLN A 34 9.56 -16.85 -8.75
CA GLN A 34 8.57 -16.57 -9.80
C GLN A 34 7.96 -15.17 -9.71
N ARG A 35 8.27 -14.42 -8.63
CA ARG A 35 7.76 -13.06 -8.46
C ARG A 35 8.48 -12.11 -9.39
N PRO A 36 7.77 -11.20 -10.07
CA PRO A 36 8.38 -10.14 -10.86
C PRO A 36 9.41 -9.37 -10.05
N LYS A 37 10.49 -8.96 -10.69
CA LYS A 37 11.54 -8.12 -10.07
C LYS A 37 11.53 -6.76 -10.74
N ILE A 38 11.58 -5.72 -9.95
CA ILE A 38 11.67 -4.34 -10.40
C ILE A 38 13.13 -3.89 -10.33
N ASN A 39 13.69 -3.48 -11.48
CA ASN A 39 15.04 -2.91 -11.56
C ASN A 39 15.00 -1.44 -12.01
N MET A 40 13.95 -1.04 -12.73
CA MET A 40 13.76 0.31 -13.27
C MET A 40 12.28 0.68 -13.30
N ALA A 41 11.97 1.94 -13.56
CA ALA A 41 10.59 2.45 -13.58
C ALA A 41 9.71 1.74 -14.62
N GLU A 42 10.28 1.35 -15.76
CA GLU A 42 9.57 0.64 -16.83
C GLU A 42 9.07 -0.74 -16.39
N ASP A 43 9.81 -1.44 -15.52
CA ASP A 43 9.35 -2.73 -14.96
C ASP A 43 8.09 -2.51 -14.09
N ALA A 44 8.08 -1.44 -13.29
CA ALA A 44 6.92 -1.08 -12.48
C ALA A 44 5.74 -0.63 -13.36
N LEU A 45 6.01 0.18 -14.38
CA LEU A 45 5.01 0.63 -15.36
C LEU A 45 4.33 -0.56 -16.03
N ALA A 46 5.10 -1.54 -16.52
CA ALA A 46 4.56 -2.73 -17.18
C ALA A 46 3.62 -3.50 -16.27
N LEU A 47 3.97 -3.65 -14.98
CA LEU A 47 3.10 -4.31 -14.01
C LEU A 47 1.85 -3.49 -13.69
N PHE A 48 1.97 -2.18 -13.51
CA PHE A 48 0.81 -1.33 -13.31
C PHE A 48 -0.14 -1.40 -14.51
N ARG A 49 0.36 -1.32 -15.73
CA ARG A 49 -0.46 -1.44 -16.95
C ARG A 49 -1.18 -2.77 -17.02
N SER A 50 -0.55 -3.87 -16.62
CA SER A 50 -1.17 -5.21 -16.64
C SER A 50 -2.38 -5.36 -15.68
N VAL A 51 -2.51 -4.46 -14.71
CA VAL A 51 -3.59 -4.46 -13.70
C VAL A 51 -4.47 -3.21 -13.77
N TRP A 52 -4.21 -2.32 -14.74
CA TRP A 52 -5.04 -1.15 -14.97
C TRP A 52 -6.17 -1.50 -15.94
N ASN A 53 -7.35 -0.96 -15.70
CA ASN A 53 -8.43 -1.05 -16.67
C ASN A 53 -8.22 0.03 -17.73
N GLU A 54 -7.92 -0.36 -18.95
CA GLU A 54 -7.64 0.56 -20.05
C GLU A 54 -8.86 1.44 -20.38
N ASP A 55 -10.08 0.91 -20.24
CA ASP A 55 -11.32 1.65 -20.50
C ASP A 55 -11.56 2.78 -19.49
N GLU A 56 -10.87 2.75 -18.34
CA GLU A 56 -11.02 3.75 -17.27
C GLU A 56 -9.87 4.77 -17.23
N MET A 57 -8.81 4.57 -18.01
CA MET A 57 -7.60 5.40 -17.97
C MET A 57 -7.87 6.88 -18.25
N GLU A 58 -8.79 7.19 -19.16
CA GLU A 58 -9.18 8.55 -19.53
C GLU A 58 -10.50 8.99 -18.88
N LEU A 59 -11.12 8.14 -18.05
CA LEU A 59 -12.42 8.38 -17.45
C LEU A 59 -12.31 8.86 -16.00
N VAL A 60 -11.57 8.12 -15.17
CA VAL A 60 -11.45 8.38 -13.74
C VAL A 60 -10.00 8.25 -13.27
N GLU A 61 -9.64 9.04 -12.26
CA GLU A 61 -8.34 8.92 -11.62
C GLU A 61 -8.36 7.76 -10.62
N SER A 62 -7.38 6.87 -10.71
CA SER A 62 -7.20 5.73 -9.83
C SER A 62 -5.80 5.72 -9.26
N PHE A 63 -5.66 5.29 -8.00
CA PHE A 63 -4.39 5.16 -7.31
C PHE A 63 -4.10 3.69 -6.98
N LYS A 64 -2.89 3.23 -7.28
CA LYS A 64 -2.46 1.85 -7.03
C LYS A 64 -1.08 1.83 -6.36
N MET A 65 -0.78 0.71 -5.68
CA MET A 65 0.51 0.53 -5.01
C MET A 65 1.05 -0.87 -5.27
N LEU A 66 2.30 -0.97 -5.72
CA LEU A 66 3.09 -2.20 -5.71
C LEU A 66 3.76 -2.37 -4.35
N LEU A 67 3.71 -3.58 -3.84
CA LEU A 67 4.28 -4.02 -2.57
C LEU A 67 5.48 -4.90 -2.87
N MET A 68 6.64 -4.61 -2.27
CA MET A 68 7.88 -5.29 -2.62
C MET A 68 8.69 -5.68 -1.38
N ASN A 69 9.48 -6.73 -1.53
CA ASN A 69 10.47 -7.11 -0.53
C ASN A 69 11.83 -6.41 -0.77
N ASN A 70 12.79 -6.64 0.12
CA ASN A 70 14.14 -6.06 0.01
C ASN A 70 14.89 -6.40 -1.28
N ALA A 71 14.59 -7.56 -1.89
CA ALA A 71 15.18 -7.98 -3.16
C ALA A 71 14.49 -7.39 -4.40
N ASN A 72 13.65 -6.37 -4.22
CA ASN A 72 12.82 -5.72 -5.25
C ASN A 72 11.88 -6.70 -5.98
N ARG A 73 11.46 -7.79 -5.31
CA ARG A 73 10.46 -8.70 -5.86
C ARG A 73 9.08 -8.29 -5.41
N VAL A 74 8.15 -8.26 -6.34
CA VAL A 74 6.76 -7.85 -6.10
C VAL A 74 6.04 -8.92 -5.29
N LEU A 75 5.47 -8.50 -4.17
CA LEU A 75 4.64 -9.30 -3.26
C LEU A 75 3.17 -9.29 -3.68
N GLY A 76 2.74 -8.17 -4.26
CA GLY A 76 1.37 -7.95 -4.71
C GLY A 76 1.14 -6.51 -5.16
N VAL A 77 -0.07 -6.27 -5.64
CA VAL A 77 -0.59 -4.95 -5.98
C VAL A 77 -1.79 -4.65 -5.09
N TYR A 78 -1.90 -3.40 -4.68
CA TYR A 78 -3.06 -2.88 -3.98
C TYR A 78 -3.76 -1.81 -4.84
N HIS A 79 -5.07 -1.97 -5.03
CA HIS A 79 -5.92 -0.98 -5.65
C HIS A 79 -6.40 -0.03 -4.56
N GLY A 80 -5.82 1.17 -4.50
CA GLY A 80 -5.99 2.10 -3.38
C GLY A 80 -7.33 2.80 -3.41
N SER A 81 -7.52 3.68 -4.37
CA SER A 81 -8.76 4.46 -4.51
C SER A 81 -9.06 4.70 -5.98
N THR A 82 -10.33 4.85 -6.28
CA THR A 82 -10.83 5.37 -7.55
C THR A 82 -11.62 6.63 -7.22
N GLY A 83 -11.21 7.74 -7.80
CA GLY A 83 -11.83 9.05 -7.55
C GLY A 83 -12.80 9.45 -8.66
N GLY A 84 -13.17 10.73 -8.65
CA GLY A 84 -13.89 11.36 -9.76
C GLY A 84 -12.95 11.85 -10.87
N THR A 85 -13.48 12.66 -11.78
CA THR A 85 -12.71 13.26 -12.88
C THR A 85 -11.70 14.33 -12.44
N ALA A 86 -11.76 14.79 -11.19
CA ALA A 86 -10.97 15.91 -10.67
C ALA A 86 -9.98 15.53 -9.55
N GLY A 87 -9.77 14.24 -9.31
CA GLY A 87 -8.80 13.77 -8.31
C GLY A 87 -9.29 12.58 -7.49
N THR A 88 -8.36 11.92 -6.81
CA THR A 88 -8.63 10.81 -5.91
C THR A 88 -8.12 11.10 -4.51
N ILE A 89 -8.87 10.66 -3.48
CA ILE A 89 -8.46 10.79 -2.08
C ILE A 89 -7.64 9.56 -1.70
N VAL A 90 -6.38 9.77 -1.33
CA VAL A 90 -5.46 8.73 -0.89
C VAL A 90 -5.33 8.76 0.64
N ASP A 91 -5.72 7.69 1.32
CA ASP A 91 -5.49 7.53 2.76
C ASP A 91 -4.17 6.78 3.02
N ILE A 92 -3.14 7.52 3.47
CA ILE A 92 -1.81 6.99 3.78
C ILE A 92 -1.88 5.89 4.85
N ARG A 93 -2.80 5.97 5.82
CA ARG A 93 -2.94 4.94 6.87
C ARG A 93 -3.33 3.60 6.27
N ILE A 94 -4.22 3.61 5.28
CA ILE A 94 -4.63 2.38 4.58
C ILE A 94 -3.46 1.83 3.77
N LEU A 95 -2.73 2.68 3.02
CA LEU A 95 -1.55 2.25 2.27
C LEU A 95 -0.51 1.59 3.17
N LEU A 96 -0.16 2.21 4.29
CA LEU A 96 0.80 1.67 5.25
C LEU A 96 0.29 0.41 5.93
N THR A 97 -1.00 0.33 6.27
CA THR A 97 -1.61 -0.89 6.82
C THR A 97 -1.46 -2.07 5.85
N VAL A 98 -1.71 -1.84 4.56
CA VAL A 98 -1.56 -2.87 3.52
C VAL A 98 -0.09 -3.27 3.36
N ALA A 99 0.82 -2.30 3.35
CA ALA A 99 2.26 -2.55 3.24
C ALA A 99 2.78 -3.39 4.42
N LEU A 100 2.42 -3.02 5.65
CA LEU A 100 2.78 -3.76 6.87
C LEU A 100 2.18 -5.17 6.87
N LYS A 101 0.89 -5.31 6.55
CA LYS A 101 0.20 -6.61 6.49
C LYS A 101 0.80 -7.53 5.42
N SER A 102 1.35 -6.98 4.35
CA SER A 102 1.99 -7.72 3.27
C SER A 102 3.47 -8.00 3.52
N ASN A 103 4.01 -7.56 4.67
CA ASN A 103 5.44 -7.62 4.99
C ASN A 103 6.31 -6.97 3.89
N ALA A 104 5.82 -5.85 3.32
CA ALA A 104 6.56 -5.09 2.33
C ALA A 104 7.61 -4.21 3.00
N CYS A 105 8.82 -4.19 2.43
CA CYS A 105 9.91 -3.29 2.85
C CYS A 105 10.04 -2.09 1.90
N LYS A 106 9.44 -2.20 0.71
CA LYS A 106 9.49 -1.16 -0.32
C LYS A 106 8.15 -1.07 -1.00
N ILE A 107 7.79 0.13 -1.44
CA ILE A 107 6.57 0.40 -2.20
C ILE A 107 6.89 1.27 -3.41
N ILE A 108 6.12 1.10 -4.47
CA ILE A 108 6.00 2.03 -5.60
C ILE A 108 4.53 2.34 -5.73
N VAL A 109 4.19 3.61 -5.89
CA VAL A 109 2.81 4.03 -6.11
C VAL A 109 2.62 4.57 -7.51
N ALA A 110 1.40 4.53 -8.00
CA ALA A 110 1.05 5.13 -9.28
C ALA A 110 -0.39 5.64 -9.27
N HIS A 111 -0.63 6.69 -10.02
CA HIS A 111 -1.97 7.14 -10.37
C HIS A 111 -2.01 7.51 -11.87
N ASN A 112 -3.20 7.46 -12.46
CA ASN A 112 -3.37 7.92 -13.82
C ASN A 112 -3.92 9.34 -13.86
N HIS A 113 -3.54 10.08 -14.90
CA HIS A 113 -4.12 11.36 -15.23
C HIS A 113 -5.03 11.21 -16.46
N PRO A 114 -6.37 11.23 -16.29
CA PRO A 114 -7.31 11.14 -17.42
C PRO A 114 -7.12 12.21 -18.49
N SER A 115 -6.60 13.38 -18.10
CA SER A 115 -6.32 14.49 -19.00
C SER A 115 -5.14 14.25 -19.96
N GLY A 116 -4.34 13.20 -19.75
CA GLY A 116 -3.11 12.96 -20.51
C GLY A 116 -1.93 13.83 -20.11
N ASN A 117 -2.08 14.75 -19.14
CA ASN A 117 -0.98 15.61 -18.66
C ASN A 117 -0.11 14.84 -17.67
N LEU A 118 1.20 14.81 -17.90
CA LEU A 118 2.17 14.12 -17.02
C LEU A 118 2.73 15.02 -15.92
N THR A 119 2.46 16.33 -15.96
CA THR A 119 2.97 17.26 -14.94
C THR A 119 2.34 16.97 -13.58
N PRO A 120 3.16 16.71 -12.52
CA PRO A 120 2.63 16.52 -11.18
C PRO A 120 1.87 17.73 -10.68
N SER A 121 0.71 17.53 -10.10
CA SER A 121 0.00 18.59 -9.39
C SER A 121 0.66 18.87 -8.02
N PRO A 122 0.38 20.04 -7.41
CA PRO A 122 0.80 20.30 -6.04
C PRO A 122 0.28 19.25 -5.03
N ALA A 123 -0.88 18.65 -5.29
CA ALA A 123 -1.45 17.59 -4.48
C ALA A 123 -0.63 16.29 -4.60
N ASP A 124 -0.16 15.95 -5.81
CA ASP A 124 0.68 14.76 -6.04
C ASP A 124 2.03 14.89 -5.33
N LEU A 125 2.66 16.05 -5.40
CA LEU A 125 3.90 16.32 -4.69
C LEU A 125 3.70 16.20 -3.18
N LYS A 126 2.63 16.79 -2.65
CA LYS A 126 2.33 16.78 -1.22
C LYS A 126 2.02 15.37 -0.70
N ILE A 127 1.23 14.57 -1.44
CA ILE A 127 0.91 13.20 -1.01
C ILE A 127 2.14 12.31 -1.07
N THR A 128 3.00 12.48 -2.08
CA THR A 128 4.26 11.75 -2.22
C THR A 128 5.18 12.00 -1.04
N GLU A 129 5.41 13.25 -0.70
CA GLU A 129 6.29 13.61 0.43
C GLU A 129 5.74 13.07 1.77
N ARG A 130 4.44 13.25 2.03
CA ARG A 130 3.81 12.72 3.23
C ARG A 130 3.87 11.19 3.32
N LEU A 131 3.68 10.50 2.20
CA LEU A 131 3.79 9.04 2.15
C LEU A 131 5.22 8.58 2.39
N LYS A 132 6.21 9.25 1.78
CA LYS A 132 7.64 8.99 1.96
C LYS A 132 8.05 9.12 3.43
N GLU A 133 7.69 10.23 4.08
CA GLU A 133 7.98 10.47 5.49
C GLU A 133 7.32 9.41 6.40
N ALA A 134 6.02 9.14 6.19
CA ALA A 134 5.28 8.18 7.00
C ALA A 134 5.77 6.74 6.80
N ALA A 135 6.10 6.33 5.57
CA ALA A 135 6.66 5.02 5.26
C ALA A 135 8.03 4.82 5.92
N LYS A 136 8.88 5.84 5.92
CA LYS A 136 10.21 5.82 6.55
C LYS A 136 10.13 5.51 8.04
N LEU A 137 9.12 6.02 8.77
CA LEU A 137 8.92 5.72 10.19
C LEU A 137 8.59 4.24 10.46
N MET A 138 8.16 3.51 9.43
CA MET A 138 7.84 2.07 9.47
C MET A 138 8.91 1.21 8.78
N ASP A 139 10.11 1.76 8.55
CA ASP A 139 11.19 1.12 7.80
C ASP A 139 10.77 0.63 6.39
N ILE A 140 9.82 1.34 5.78
CA ILE A 140 9.35 1.08 4.41
C ILE A 140 9.87 2.21 3.51
N THR A 141 10.51 1.83 2.39
CA THR A 141 11.03 2.79 1.41
C THR A 141 10.01 3.02 0.30
N LEU A 142 9.60 4.28 0.08
CA LEU A 142 8.93 4.68 -1.15
C LEU A 142 10.00 4.82 -2.24
N LEU A 143 10.00 3.92 -3.23
CA LEU A 143 11.01 3.90 -4.30
C LEU A 143 10.66 4.84 -5.44
N ASP A 144 9.36 4.92 -5.79
CA ASP A 144 8.90 5.76 -6.89
C ASP A 144 7.41 6.10 -6.77
N HIS A 145 7.02 7.16 -7.48
CA HIS A 145 5.64 7.51 -7.76
C HIS A 145 5.50 7.76 -9.26
N LEU A 146 4.65 6.98 -9.94
CA LEU A 146 4.43 7.10 -11.37
C LEU A 146 3.13 7.84 -11.65
N ILE A 147 3.18 8.82 -12.54
CA ILE A 147 1.98 9.34 -13.22
C ILE A 147 1.87 8.59 -14.54
N ILE A 148 0.72 7.96 -14.79
CA ILE A 148 0.51 7.11 -15.95
C ILE A 148 -0.61 7.72 -16.81
N THR A 149 -0.39 7.75 -18.12
CA THR A 149 -1.42 8.07 -19.11
C THR A 149 -1.54 6.93 -20.10
N THR A 150 -2.51 6.97 -20.99
CA THR A 150 -2.69 5.94 -22.01
C THR A 150 -1.42 5.68 -22.82
N ASN A 151 -0.69 6.74 -23.18
CA ASN A 151 0.44 6.65 -24.11
C ASN A 151 1.82 6.82 -23.46
N SER A 152 1.89 7.34 -22.22
CA SER A 152 3.17 7.70 -21.60
C SER A 152 3.13 7.59 -20.08
N TYR A 153 4.23 7.91 -19.43
CA TYR A 153 4.34 7.98 -17.96
C TYR A 153 5.42 8.97 -17.55
N GLN A 154 5.38 9.37 -16.28
CA GLN A 154 6.44 10.11 -15.60
C GLN A 154 6.80 9.41 -14.29
N SER A 155 8.09 9.31 -13.99
CA SER A 155 8.61 8.76 -12.74
C SER A 155 9.17 9.89 -11.89
N PHE A 156 8.71 10.00 -10.66
CA PHE A 156 9.20 10.99 -9.71
C PHE A 156 10.66 10.73 -9.33
N ALA A 157 11.07 9.47 -9.25
CA ALA A 157 12.46 9.12 -8.97
C ALA A 157 13.40 9.54 -10.11
N ASN A 158 13.02 9.32 -11.37
CA ASN A 158 13.81 9.74 -12.53
C ASN A 158 13.94 11.26 -12.63
N GLU A 159 12.92 11.99 -12.18
CA GLU A 159 12.89 13.48 -12.18
C GLU A 159 13.52 14.08 -10.91
N GLY A 160 13.99 13.25 -9.97
CA GLY A 160 14.59 13.72 -8.72
C GLY A 160 13.59 14.37 -7.75
N LEU A 161 12.32 13.97 -7.82
CA LEU A 161 11.23 14.47 -6.96
C LEU A 161 11.02 13.62 -5.69
N ILE A 162 11.74 12.49 -5.58
CA ILE A 162 11.74 11.62 -4.38
C ILE A 162 13.13 11.53 -3.79
#